data_14f3e39a91acb220c56a14805463ba91
#
_entry.id   14f3e39a91acb220c56a14805463ba91
#
_cell.length_a   1.000
_cell.length_b   1.000
_cell.length_c   1.000
_cell.angle_alpha   90.00
_cell.angle_beta   90.00
_cell.angle_gamma   90.00
#
_symmetry.space_group_name_H-M   'P 1'
#
loop_
_entity.id
_entity.type
_entity.pdbx_description
1 polymer ?
#
loop_
_entity_poly.entity_id
_entity_poly.type
_entity_poly.pdbx_seq_one_letter_code
_entity_poly.pdbx_strand_id
1 'polypeptide(L)'
;MSRSKMLVEIEASLDDTSLKYKIGPSAEWLQYIHKSKFNLAPRGFGRTSYRLAEIVQIGRIPVYMYDDFPWLPYAGTEIDLSNFGFSGQMGSLRKVVTEMNTISPEKFQKMIQSLAVVRKHYTYSGVINQIEMFIRDPLGLDGGHLRCCRVPDKEH
;
A
#
# COMPACT_ATOMS: atom_id res chain seq x y z
N MET A 1 -10.73 3.40 13.57
CA MET A 1 -10.68 2.03 14.18
C MET A 1 -9.44 1.91 15.06
N SER A 2 -9.49 1.20 16.21
CA SER A 2 -8.29 1.00 17.02
C SER A 2 -7.39 -0.10 16.40
N ARG A 3 -6.07 0.01 16.61
CA ARG A 3 -5.09 -0.97 16.12
C ARG A 3 -5.40 -2.40 16.57
N SER A 4 -5.92 -2.57 17.79
CA SER A 4 -6.31 -3.87 18.33
C SER A 4 -7.48 -4.50 17.58
N LYS A 5 -8.51 -3.71 17.26
CA LYS A 5 -9.66 -4.19 16.45
C LYS A 5 -9.21 -4.61 15.05
N MET A 6 -8.29 -3.85 14.46
CA MET A 6 -7.72 -4.16 13.15
C MET A 6 -6.96 -5.48 13.15
N LEU A 7 -6.17 -5.75 14.19
CA LEU A 7 -5.43 -7.03 14.30
C LEU A 7 -6.36 -8.22 14.40
N VAL A 8 -7.39 -8.14 15.23
CA VAL A 8 -8.41 -9.21 15.36
C VAL A 8 -9.11 -9.50 14.04
N GLU A 9 -9.47 -8.45 13.29
CA GLU A 9 -10.12 -8.61 11.98
C GLU A 9 -9.18 -9.22 10.93
N ILE A 10 -7.90 -8.85 10.96
CA ILE A 10 -6.88 -9.44 10.10
C ILE A 10 -6.73 -10.94 10.41
N GLU A 11 -6.56 -11.31 11.66
CA GLU A 11 -6.43 -12.71 12.08
C GLU A 11 -7.65 -13.53 11.67
N ALA A 12 -8.85 -13.09 12.01
CA ALA A 12 -10.08 -13.75 11.61
C ALA A 12 -10.27 -13.90 10.10
N SER A 13 -9.72 -12.95 9.30
CA SER A 13 -9.80 -13.01 7.84
C SER A 13 -8.80 -13.96 7.22
N LEU A 14 -7.72 -14.31 7.93
CA LEU A 14 -6.63 -15.16 7.45
C LEU A 14 -6.74 -16.61 7.94
N ASP A 15 -7.39 -16.88 9.08
CA ASP A 15 -7.46 -18.19 9.70
C ASP A 15 -8.08 -19.28 8.81
N ASP A 16 -9.05 -18.93 7.96
CA ASP A 16 -9.68 -19.84 7.00
C ASP A 16 -8.91 -19.98 5.69
N THR A 17 -7.71 -19.41 5.59
CA THR A 17 -6.95 -19.44 4.35
C THR A 17 -5.80 -20.43 4.41
N SER A 18 -5.41 -20.97 3.27
CA SER A 18 -4.20 -21.81 3.14
C SER A 18 -2.89 -21.00 3.23
N LEU A 19 -2.98 -19.70 3.46
CA LEU A 19 -1.82 -18.80 3.54
C LEU A 19 -1.07 -19.00 4.85
N LYS A 20 0.25 -19.11 4.75
CA LYS A 20 1.13 -18.98 5.91
C LYS A 20 1.34 -17.48 6.19
N TYR A 21 0.97 -17.03 7.36
CA TYR A 21 1.12 -15.63 7.76
C TYR A 21 1.83 -15.48 9.11
N LYS A 22 2.35 -14.27 9.35
CA LYS A 22 2.94 -13.85 10.62
C LYS A 22 2.41 -12.46 10.97
N ILE A 23 1.79 -12.35 12.14
CA ILE A 23 1.27 -11.11 12.71
C ILE A 23 1.89 -10.89 14.09
N GLY A 24 2.05 -9.63 14.47
CA GLY A 24 2.52 -9.24 15.79
C GLY A 24 3.88 -8.56 15.78
N PRO A 25 4.30 -8.05 16.95
CA PRO A 25 5.60 -7.43 17.11
C PRO A 25 6.71 -8.46 16.98
N SER A 26 7.80 -8.09 16.32
CA SER A 26 8.97 -8.94 16.19
C SER A 26 10.23 -8.08 16.07
N ALA A 27 11.29 -8.45 16.77
CA ALA A 27 12.61 -7.87 16.57
C ALA A 27 13.15 -8.18 15.16
N GLU A 28 12.68 -9.27 14.55
CA GLU A 28 13.09 -9.73 13.22
C GLU A 28 12.14 -9.29 12.10
N TRP A 29 11.32 -8.24 12.32
CA TRP A 29 10.30 -7.80 11.37
C TRP A 29 10.84 -7.59 9.95
N LEU A 30 12.06 -7.10 9.82
CA LEU A 30 12.70 -6.86 8.53
C LEU A 30 12.95 -8.17 7.77
N GLN A 31 13.37 -9.22 8.47
CA GLN A 31 13.57 -10.55 7.86
C GLN A 31 12.23 -11.14 7.38
N TYR A 32 11.15 -10.95 8.14
CA TYR A 32 9.82 -11.40 7.73
C TYR A 32 9.35 -10.67 6.48
N ILE A 33 9.56 -9.34 6.37
CA ILE A 33 9.24 -8.60 5.16
C ILE A 33 10.04 -9.16 3.96
N HIS A 34 11.32 -9.41 4.12
CA HIS A 34 12.15 -9.97 3.04
C HIS A 34 11.73 -11.37 2.59
N LYS A 35 11.26 -12.23 3.50
CA LYS A 35 10.85 -13.60 3.21
C LYS A 35 9.41 -13.71 2.67
N SER A 36 8.58 -12.71 2.90
CA SER A 36 7.17 -12.73 2.50
C SER A 36 6.96 -12.27 1.07
N LYS A 37 6.03 -12.88 0.34
CA LYS A 37 5.60 -12.43 -0.99
C LYS A 37 4.82 -11.13 -0.90
N PHE A 38 3.88 -11.05 0.06
CA PHE A 38 2.99 -9.93 0.30
C PHE A 38 3.16 -9.44 1.74
N ASN A 39 3.08 -8.14 1.94
CA ASN A 39 3.28 -7.55 3.25
C ASN A 39 2.17 -6.56 3.57
N LEU A 40 1.46 -6.79 4.68
CA LEU A 40 0.40 -5.92 5.13
C LEU A 40 0.95 -4.56 5.56
N ALA A 41 0.33 -3.51 5.05
CA ALA A 41 0.59 -2.12 5.36
C ALA A 41 -0.70 -1.44 5.84
N PRO A 42 -1.21 -1.79 7.01
CA PRO A 42 -2.41 -1.14 7.54
C PRO A 42 -2.14 0.35 7.76
N ARG A 43 -3.17 1.18 7.59
CA ARG A 43 -3.06 2.61 7.88
C ARG A 43 -2.55 2.82 9.31
N GLY A 44 -1.80 3.89 9.49
CA GLY A 44 -1.31 4.31 10.80
C GLY A 44 -2.36 5.07 11.62
N PHE A 45 -1.89 5.86 12.59
CA PHE A 45 -2.73 6.76 13.38
C PHE A 45 -3.41 7.82 12.50
N GLY A 46 -2.69 8.35 11.50
CA GLY A 46 -3.27 9.08 10.38
C GLY A 46 -3.74 8.13 9.27
N ARG A 47 -4.13 8.68 8.12
CA ARG A 47 -4.57 7.89 6.96
C ARG A 47 -3.40 7.27 6.20
N THR A 48 -2.18 7.74 6.41
CA THR A 48 -0.98 7.23 5.77
C THR A 48 -0.46 5.96 6.46
N SER A 49 0.35 5.19 5.74
CA SER A 49 1.06 4.05 6.30
C SER A 49 2.56 4.18 6.02
N TYR A 50 3.36 4.43 7.06
CA TYR A 50 4.83 4.37 6.94
C TYR A 50 5.30 2.97 6.49
N ARG A 51 4.58 1.93 6.93
CA ARG A 51 4.87 0.54 6.54
C ARG A 51 4.76 0.34 5.03
N LEU A 52 3.86 1.07 4.36
CA LEU A 52 3.76 1.04 2.89
C LEU A 52 5.09 1.47 2.24
N ALA A 53 5.63 2.60 2.65
CA ALA A 53 6.89 3.10 2.12
C ALA A 53 8.07 2.15 2.41
N GLU A 54 8.16 1.61 3.62
CA GLU A 54 9.20 0.65 4.01
C GLU A 54 9.14 -0.63 3.14
N ILE A 55 7.96 -1.20 2.93
CA ILE A 55 7.78 -2.40 2.10
C ILE A 55 8.19 -2.13 0.66
N VAL A 56 7.78 -0.99 0.09
CA VAL A 56 8.14 -0.59 -1.26
C VAL A 56 9.66 -0.40 -1.39
N GLN A 57 10.29 0.27 -0.42
CA GLN A 57 11.75 0.47 -0.43
C GLN A 57 12.53 -0.84 -0.36
N ILE A 58 12.03 -1.83 0.36
CA ILE A 58 12.60 -3.18 0.43
C ILE A 58 12.39 -3.96 -0.88
N GLY A 59 11.47 -3.53 -1.73
CA GLY A 59 11.14 -4.18 -3.00
C GLY A 59 10.19 -5.36 -2.82
N ARG A 60 9.23 -5.25 -1.91
CA ARG A 60 8.20 -6.26 -1.66
C ARG A 60 6.82 -5.71 -1.98
N ILE A 61 5.89 -6.60 -2.34
CA ILE A 61 4.53 -6.22 -2.73
C ILE A 61 3.74 -5.81 -1.48
N PRO A 62 3.31 -4.56 -1.38
CA PRO A 62 2.50 -4.09 -0.26
C PRO A 62 1.03 -4.43 -0.43
N VAL A 63 0.35 -4.61 0.69
CA VAL A 63 -1.10 -4.75 0.81
C VAL A 63 -1.60 -3.66 1.74
N TYR A 64 -2.02 -2.54 1.17
CA TYR A 64 -2.49 -1.40 1.94
C TYR A 64 -3.93 -1.58 2.39
N MET A 65 -4.16 -1.50 3.70
CA MET A 65 -5.49 -1.64 4.28
C MET A 65 -5.91 -0.37 5.02
N TYR A 66 -7.12 0.10 4.75
CA TYR A 66 -7.71 1.30 5.34
C TYR A 66 -9.11 1.01 5.92
N ASP A 67 -9.61 1.86 6.80
CA ASP A 67 -10.93 1.70 7.44
C ASP A 67 -12.00 2.63 6.87
N ASP A 68 -11.67 3.86 6.50
CA ASP A 68 -12.63 4.86 6.04
C ASP A 68 -12.39 5.25 4.57
N PHE A 69 -11.23 5.77 4.29
CA PHE A 69 -10.87 6.36 3.02
C PHE A 69 -9.40 6.03 2.66
N PRO A 70 -9.11 5.57 1.44
CA PRO A 70 -7.73 5.31 1.03
C PRO A 70 -6.95 6.63 0.89
N TRP A 71 -5.77 6.66 1.46
CA TRP A 71 -4.83 7.76 1.28
C TRP A 71 -3.51 7.19 0.76
N LEU A 72 -3.41 7.14 -0.56
CA LEU A 72 -2.29 6.56 -1.27
C LEU A 72 -1.48 7.66 -1.96
N PRO A 73 -0.16 7.73 -1.74
CA PRO A 73 0.69 8.57 -2.55
C PRO A 73 0.62 8.12 -4.01
N TYR A 74 0.68 9.09 -4.92
CA TYR A 74 0.71 8.87 -6.36
C TYR A 74 -0.55 8.21 -6.96
N ALA A 75 -1.69 8.24 -6.27
CA ALA A 75 -2.94 7.69 -6.78
C ALA A 75 -3.32 8.31 -8.14
N GLY A 76 -3.68 7.47 -9.11
CA GLY A 76 -4.04 7.90 -10.46
C GLY A 76 -2.88 8.32 -11.36
N THR A 77 -1.64 8.04 -10.97
CA THR A 77 -0.43 8.26 -11.79
C THR A 77 0.14 6.94 -12.29
N GLU A 78 1.18 6.99 -13.12
CA GLU A 78 1.89 5.78 -13.58
C GLU A 78 2.51 4.95 -12.44
N ILE A 79 2.77 5.59 -11.29
CA ILE A 79 3.31 4.96 -10.09
C ILE A 79 2.24 4.67 -9.03
N ASP A 80 0.99 4.51 -9.47
CA ASP A 80 -0.13 4.11 -8.61
C ASP A 80 0.08 2.72 -8.00
N LEU A 81 -0.35 2.55 -6.75
CA LEU A 81 -0.23 1.30 -6.01
C LEU A 81 -0.86 0.10 -6.75
N SER A 82 -1.92 0.30 -7.51
CA SER A 82 -2.59 -0.77 -8.27
C SER A 82 -1.67 -1.49 -9.25
N ASN A 83 -0.57 -0.86 -9.68
CA ASN A 83 0.40 -1.44 -10.60
C ASN A 83 1.40 -2.39 -9.91
N PHE A 84 1.58 -2.29 -8.58
CA PHE A 84 2.60 -3.05 -7.87
C PHE A 84 2.17 -3.56 -6.48
N GLY A 85 0.93 -3.37 -6.08
CA GLY A 85 0.42 -3.74 -4.76
C GLY A 85 -1.08 -4.00 -4.77
N PHE A 86 -1.62 -4.15 -3.59
CA PHE A 86 -3.05 -4.32 -3.35
C PHE A 86 -3.53 -3.25 -2.38
N SER A 87 -4.79 -2.89 -2.48
CA SER A 87 -5.44 -2.05 -1.48
C SER A 87 -6.87 -2.50 -1.24
N GLY A 88 -7.35 -2.29 -0.02
CA GLY A 88 -8.71 -2.61 0.34
C GLY A 88 -9.13 -2.01 1.66
N GLN A 89 -10.43 -1.85 1.83
CA GLN A 89 -11.00 -1.51 3.12
C GLN A 89 -10.87 -2.69 4.08
N MET A 90 -10.69 -2.43 5.37
CA MET A 90 -10.47 -3.48 6.38
C MET A 90 -11.53 -4.58 6.30
N GLY A 91 -12.82 -4.25 6.22
CA GLY A 91 -13.91 -5.22 6.07
C GLY A 91 -13.87 -6.04 4.77
N SER A 92 -13.01 -5.70 3.82
CA SER A 92 -12.81 -6.43 2.56
C SER A 92 -11.53 -7.26 2.50
N LEU A 93 -10.80 -7.41 3.62
CA LEU A 93 -9.51 -8.10 3.62
C LEU A 93 -9.59 -9.52 3.04
N ARG A 94 -10.65 -10.28 3.35
CA ARG A 94 -10.86 -11.62 2.79
C ARG A 94 -10.89 -11.60 1.25
N LYS A 95 -11.53 -10.59 0.64
CA LYS A 95 -11.55 -10.42 -0.82
C LYS A 95 -10.14 -10.17 -1.36
N VAL A 96 -9.39 -9.29 -0.71
CA VAL A 96 -8.00 -8.98 -1.09
C VAL A 96 -7.12 -10.23 -0.99
N VAL A 97 -7.27 -11.02 0.07
CA VAL A 97 -6.56 -12.30 0.26
C VAL A 97 -6.90 -13.30 -0.85
N THR A 98 -8.17 -13.41 -1.23
CA THR A 98 -8.58 -14.25 -2.36
C THR A 98 -7.91 -13.82 -3.65
N GLU A 99 -7.88 -12.52 -3.94
CA GLU A 99 -7.20 -11.98 -5.11
C GLU A 99 -5.69 -12.27 -5.09
N MET A 100 -5.03 -12.13 -3.94
CA MET A 100 -3.61 -12.47 -3.77
C MET A 100 -3.33 -13.96 -4.03
N ASN A 101 -4.24 -14.85 -3.61
CA ASN A 101 -4.10 -16.29 -3.82
C ASN A 101 -4.29 -16.73 -5.27
N THR A 102 -5.08 -15.98 -6.03
CA THR A 102 -5.40 -16.28 -7.43
C THR A 102 -4.52 -15.55 -8.44
N ILE A 103 -3.55 -14.78 -7.97
CA ILE A 103 -2.65 -14.03 -8.86
C ILE A 103 -1.82 -14.97 -9.73
N SER A 104 -1.81 -14.72 -11.04
CA SER A 104 -0.97 -15.50 -11.93
C SER A 104 0.52 -15.17 -11.76
N PRO A 105 1.42 -16.12 -12.07
CA PRO A 105 2.86 -15.88 -12.04
C PRO A 105 3.28 -14.67 -12.88
N GLU A 106 2.66 -14.48 -14.04
CA GLU A 106 2.96 -13.39 -14.97
C GLU A 106 2.55 -12.03 -14.36
N LYS A 107 1.35 -11.95 -13.76
CA LYS A 107 0.89 -10.75 -13.06
C LYS A 107 1.80 -10.43 -11.88
N PHE A 108 2.19 -11.44 -11.10
CA PHE A 108 3.12 -11.28 -9.99
C PHE A 108 4.47 -10.70 -10.46
N GLN A 109 5.04 -11.24 -11.54
CA GLN A 109 6.30 -10.75 -12.11
C GLN A 109 6.19 -9.31 -12.61
N LYS A 110 5.08 -8.96 -13.27
CA LYS A 110 4.82 -7.56 -13.68
C LYS A 110 4.79 -6.61 -12.49
N MET A 111 4.14 -7.00 -11.38
CA MET A 111 4.11 -6.21 -10.16
C MET A 111 5.53 -5.99 -9.58
N ILE A 112 6.37 -7.03 -9.57
CA ILE A 112 7.77 -6.91 -9.13
C ILE A 112 8.57 -5.97 -10.04
N GLN A 113 8.38 -6.05 -11.36
CA GLN A 113 9.04 -5.14 -12.31
C GLN A 113 8.60 -3.69 -12.10
N SER A 114 7.30 -3.44 -11.95
CA SER A 114 6.77 -2.11 -11.63
C SER A 114 7.34 -1.59 -10.31
N LEU A 115 7.41 -2.44 -9.30
CA LEU A 115 7.96 -2.10 -7.99
C LEU A 115 9.42 -1.66 -8.08
N ALA A 116 10.24 -2.32 -8.92
CA ALA A 116 11.63 -1.92 -9.13
C ALA A 116 11.76 -0.48 -9.67
N VAL A 117 10.84 -0.06 -10.53
CA VAL A 117 10.80 1.31 -11.08
C VAL A 117 10.32 2.32 -10.05
N VAL A 118 9.28 2.00 -9.29
CA VAL A 118 8.64 2.96 -8.38
C VAL A 118 9.39 3.18 -7.06
N ARG A 119 10.28 2.28 -6.66
CA ARG A 119 11.02 2.35 -5.38
C ARG A 119 11.67 3.71 -5.12
N LYS A 120 12.27 4.32 -6.13
CA LYS A 120 12.94 5.62 -6.02
C LYS A 120 12.02 6.74 -5.54
N HIS A 121 10.72 6.66 -5.84
CA HIS A 121 9.73 7.68 -5.46
C HIS A 121 9.33 7.58 -3.98
N TYR A 122 9.54 6.43 -3.35
CA TYR A 122 9.27 6.18 -1.94
C TYR A 122 10.48 6.42 -1.02
N THR A 123 11.56 6.99 -1.55
CA THR A 123 12.73 7.44 -0.77
C THR A 123 12.56 8.89 -0.31
N TYR A 124 13.39 9.33 0.65
CA TYR A 124 13.43 10.74 1.03
C TYR A 124 13.66 11.66 -0.17
N SER A 125 14.60 11.33 -1.04
CA SER A 125 14.85 12.10 -2.27
C SER A 125 13.63 12.13 -3.19
N GLY A 126 12.92 11.02 -3.34
CA GLY A 126 11.68 10.95 -4.12
C GLY A 126 10.59 11.86 -3.56
N VAL A 127 10.42 11.86 -2.24
CA VAL A 127 9.44 12.74 -1.56
C VAL A 127 9.84 14.22 -1.68
N ILE A 128 11.12 14.56 -1.53
CA ILE A 128 11.63 15.91 -1.71
C ILE A 128 11.36 16.39 -3.14
N ASN A 129 11.67 15.58 -4.15
CA ASN A 129 11.38 15.90 -5.53
C ASN A 129 9.89 16.17 -5.77
N GLN A 130 8.99 15.39 -5.16
CA GLN A 130 7.55 15.61 -5.23
C GLN A 130 7.15 16.96 -4.63
N ILE A 131 7.70 17.32 -3.47
CA ILE A 131 7.46 18.60 -2.83
C ILE A 131 7.96 19.75 -3.70
N GLU A 132 9.16 19.63 -4.27
CA GLU A 132 9.71 20.62 -5.17
C GLU A 132 8.86 20.81 -6.43
N MET A 133 8.42 19.71 -7.05
CA MET A 133 7.51 19.77 -8.22
C MET A 133 6.20 20.47 -7.84
N PHE A 134 5.61 20.13 -6.69
CA PHE A 134 4.40 20.80 -6.21
C PHE A 134 4.60 22.28 -5.95
N ILE A 135 5.72 22.70 -5.36
CA ILE A 135 6.02 24.11 -5.10
C ILE A 135 6.20 24.90 -6.41
N ARG A 136 6.85 24.28 -7.41
CA ARG A 136 7.12 24.94 -8.71
C ARG A 136 5.87 25.06 -9.58
N ASP A 137 5.01 24.03 -9.53
CA ASP A 137 3.77 23.98 -10.31
C ASP A 137 2.67 23.24 -9.52
N PRO A 138 2.02 23.93 -8.57
CA PRO A 138 1.02 23.30 -7.68
C PRO A 138 -0.22 22.81 -8.43
N LEU A 139 -0.53 23.37 -9.58
CA LEU A 139 -1.70 22.95 -10.36
C LEU A 139 -1.35 21.88 -11.38
N GLY A 140 -0.11 21.88 -11.89
CA GLY A 140 0.33 20.99 -12.96
C GLY A 140 -0.55 21.09 -14.22
N LEU A 141 -0.02 20.88 -15.40
CA LEU A 141 -0.80 20.93 -16.64
C LEU A 141 -1.92 19.88 -16.66
N ASP A 142 -1.77 18.79 -15.93
CA ASP A 142 -2.73 17.68 -15.81
C ASP A 142 -3.43 17.61 -14.45
N GLY A 143 -3.17 18.57 -13.54
CA GLY A 143 -3.66 18.54 -12.15
C GLY A 143 -3.12 17.37 -11.33
N GLY A 144 -2.11 16.64 -11.84
CA GLY A 144 -1.61 15.38 -11.27
C GLY A 144 -1.06 15.53 -9.85
N HIS A 145 -0.46 16.67 -9.53
CA HIS A 145 0.13 16.91 -8.21
C HIS A 145 -0.90 17.06 -7.10
N LEU A 146 -2.14 17.42 -7.41
CA LEU A 146 -3.23 17.56 -6.42
C LEU A 146 -4.09 16.31 -6.29
N ARG A 147 -3.99 15.34 -7.19
CA ARG A 147 -4.84 14.14 -7.18
C ARG A 147 -4.68 13.30 -5.92
N CYS A 148 -3.49 13.25 -5.34
CA CYS A 148 -3.26 12.50 -4.11
C CYS A 148 -4.00 13.06 -2.88
N CYS A 149 -4.51 14.29 -2.96
CA CYS A 149 -5.18 14.98 -1.86
C CYS A 149 -6.68 15.21 -2.10
N ARG A 150 -7.21 14.83 -3.28
CA ARG A 150 -8.63 15.02 -3.58
C ARG A 150 -9.47 14.06 -2.75
N VAL A 151 -10.19 14.58 -1.79
CA VAL A 151 -11.30 13.88 -1.16
C VAL A 151 -12.37 13.72 -2.25
N PRO A 152 -12.89 12.51 -2.51
CA PRO A 152 -14.04 12.36 -3.40
C PRO A 152 -15.16 13.28 -2.91
N ASP A 153 -15.75 14.05 -3.82
CA ASP A 153 -16.95 14.81 -3.51
C ASP A 153 -17.97 13.83 -2.95
N LYS A 154 -18.46 14.10 -1.74
CA LYS A 154 -19.59 13.36 -1.21
C LYS A 154 -20.74 13.64 -2.16
N GLU A 155 -21.13 12.65 -2.93
CA GLU A 155 -22.43 12.69 -3.60
C GLU A 155 -23.49 12.91 -2.51
N HIS A 156 -24.13 14.06 -2.57
CA HIS A 156 -25.25 14.43 -1.74
C HIS A 156 -26.53 13.77 -2.27
#